data_2c1215fd81c260d1b3fa526b15377b7d
#
_entry.id   2c1215fd81c260d1b3fa526b15377b7d
#
_cell.length_a   1.000
_cell.length_b   1.000
_cell.length_c   1.000
_cell.angle_alpha   90.00
_cell.angle_beta   90.00
_cell.angle_gamma   90.00
#
_symmetry.space_group_name_H-M   'P 1'
#
loop_
_entity.id
_entity.type
_entity.pdbx_description
1 polymer ?
#
loop_
_entity_poly.entity_id
_entity_poly.type
_entity_poly.pdbx_seq_one_letter_code
_entity_poly.pdbx_strand_id
1 'polypeptide(L)'
;MGPKPQLIIRVENAPEELYYLDLLEKTSSRPSDFMNPELDARLLATMQKHIPAGWHGCLSQPISGAPIFGELTGISDGSVMLHQFGYYGVPDTYKILMVTQSGEVFLSDTYTREVLQSSATLNWSTKTVSIPPTSTGYTLQFLATFLPTLLVEGLLLAIFGLCTRRNILIFLIVNFITQGCLALFFGISAVRYGVSGGYPFLLLAAELAVMFIEYLLYKRFMRSGSDPRITAYAITANTCTAILGFITAEPLWRFIVSIL
;
A
#
# COMPACT_ATOMS: atom_id res chain seq x y z
N MET A 1 -1.54 -1.94 12.26
CA MET A 1 -0.45 -1.53 11.37
C MET A 1 -1.03 -0.81 10.17
N GLY A 2 -0.54 0.37 9.89
CA GLY A 2 -0.98 1.17 8.77
C GLY A 2 -0.55 0.61 7.41
N PRO A 3 -0.97 1.28 6.33
CA PRO A 3 -0.69 0.87 4.98
C PRO A 3 0.81 0.89 4.66
N LYS A 4 1.30 -0.16 4.01
CA LYS A 4 2.69 -0.29 3.57
C LYS A 4 2.86 0.32 2.17
N PRO A 5 4.07 0.83 1.82
CA PRO A 5 4.35 1.28 0.46
C PRO A 5 4.08 0.17 -0.54
N GLN A 6 3.23 0.43 -1.51
CA GLN A 6 2.84 -0.55 -2.52
C GLN A 6 2.40 0.16 -3.81
N LEU A 7 2.72 -0.44 -4.94
CA LEU A 7 2.19 -0.03 -6.25
C LEU A 7 1.66 -1.28 -6.95
N ILE A 8 0.41 -1.23 -7.37
CA ILE A 8 -0.20 -2.28 -8.19
C ILE A 8 -0.46 -1.72 -9.59
N ILE A 9 0.09 -2.40 -10.59
CA ILE A 9 -0.24 -2.12 -11.99
C ILE A 9 -1.27 -3.15 -12.43
N ARG A 10 -2.44 -2.65 -12.78
CA ARG A 10 -3.54 -3.43 -13.35
C ARG A 10 -3.43 -3.37 -14.86
N VAL A 11 -3.25 -4.50 -15.52
CA VAL A 11 -3.18 -4.59 -16.98
C VAL A 11 -4.51 -5.11 -17.51
N GLU A 12 -5.27 -4.23 -18.16
CA GLU A 12 -6.49 -4.57 -18.88
C GLU A 12 -6.15 -4.99 -20.31
N ASN A 13 -6.95 -5.92 -20.86
CA ASN A 13 -6.72 -6.47 -22.19
C ASN A 13 -5.28 -6.95 -22.39
N ALA A 14 -4.73 -7.59 -21.35
CA ALA A 14 -3.37 -8.11 -21.36
C ALA A 14 -3.15 -9.06 -22.56
N PRO A 15 -1.91 -9.13 -23.12
CA PRO A 15 -1.60 -10.09 -24.16
C PRO A 15 -1.88 -11.53 -23.69
N GLU A 16 -2.36 -12.37 -24.59
CA GLU A 16 -2.50 -13.81 -24.33
C GLU A 16 -1.15 -14.54 -24.29
N GLU A 17 -0.14 -13.96 -24.91
CA GLU A 17 1.23 -14.47 -24.91
C GLU A 17 2.00 -14.07 -23.65
N LEU A 18 3.11 -14.75 -23.40
CA LEU A 18 4.01 -14.39 -22.29
C LEU A 18 4.53 -12.96 -22.47
N TYR A 19 4.49 -12.19 -21.40
CA TYR A 19 5.04 -10.86 -21.34
C TYR A 19 5.68 -10.59 -19.97
N TYR A 20 6.58 -9.63 -19.92
CA TYR A 20 7.14 -9.11 -18.69
C TYR A 20 6.78 -7.63 -18.54
N LEU A 21 6.45 -7.25 -17.32
CA LEU A 21 6.21 -5.86 -16.92
C LEU A 21 7.15 -5.52 -15.78
N ASP A 22 7.88 -4.42 -15.90
CA ASP A 22 8.77 -3.89 -14.87
C ASP A 22 8.50 -2.41 -14.63
N LEU A 23 8.83 -1.95 -13.44
CA LEU A 23 8.96 -0.54 -13.13
C LEU A 23 10.39 -0.08 -13.42
N LEU A 24 10.50 1.10 -14.01
CA LEU A 24 11.79 1.75 -14.19
C LEU A 24 11.94 2.89 -13.19
N GLU A 25 13.10 2.98 -12.57
CA GLU A 25 13.47 4.01 -11.61
C GLU A 25 14.69 4.79 -12.09
N LYS A 26 14.79 6.07 -11.74
CA LYS A 26 16.01 6.87 -11.92
C LYS A 26 16.96 6.59 -10.78
N THR A 27 18.15 6.07 -11.09
CA THR A 27 19.21 5.92 -10.10
C THR A 27 20.58 6.15 -10.72
N SER A 28 21.53 6.52 -9.88
CA SER A 28 22.96 6.53 -10.20
C SER A 28 23.67 5.23 -9.79
N SER A 29 22.97 4.32 -9.11
CA SER A 29 23.51 3.03 -8.67
C SER A 29 23.73 2.11 -9.87
N ARG A 30 24.76 1.27 -9.81
CA ARG A 30 25.01 0.26 -10.84
C ARG A 30 24.04 -0.91 -10.65
N PRO A 31 23.45 -1.44 -11.73
CA PRO A 31 22.72 -2.69 -11.67
C PRO A 31 23.60 -3.81 -11.11
N SER A 32 22.99 -4.77 -10.42
CA SER A 32 23.68 -5.99 -10.05
C SER A 32 23.76 -6.93 -11.25
N ASP A 33 24.82 -7.75 -11.33
CA ASP A 33 24.95 -8.77 -12.36
C ASP A 33 24.06 -10.01 -12.09
N PHE A 34 23.20 -9.93 -11.08
CA PHE A 34 22.32 -11.03 -10.73
C PHE A 34 21.19 -11.16 -11.76
N MET A 35 21.23 -12.22 -12.54
CA MET A 35 20.13 -12.61 -13.42
C MET A 35 19.42 -13.82 -12.80
N ASN A 36 18.10 -13.74 -12.67
CA ASN A 36 17.31 -14.90 -12.27
C ASN A 36 17.27 -15.90 -13.45
N PRO A 37 17.83 -17.13 -13.29
CA PRO A 37 17.94 -18.10 -14.37
C PRO A 37 16.58 -18.68 -14.83
N GLU A 38 15.51 -18.46 -14.06
CA GLU A 38 14.15 -18.93 -14.38
C GLU A 38 13.43 -18.03 -15.39
N LEU A 39 13.98 -16.85 -15.68
CA LEU A 39 13.36 -15.87 -16.57
C LEU A 39 13.77 -16.10 -18.02
N ASP A 40 12.86 -15.78 -18.96
CA ASP A 40 13.15 -15.83 -20.40
C ASP A 40 14.22 -14.79 -20.78
N ALA A 41 15.37 -15.28 -21.21
CA ALA A 41 16.53 -14.45 -21.53
C ALA A 41 16.28 -13.50 -22.73
N ARG A 42 15.38 -13.87 -23.66
CA ARG A 42 15.05 -13.02 -24.83
C ARG A 42 14.19 -11.84 -24.40
N LEU A 43 13.19 -12.09 -23.57
CA LEU A 43 12.35 -11.04 -23.01
C LEU A 43 13.18 -10.07 -22.18
N LEU A 44 14.06 -10.59 -21.30
CA LEU A 44 14.96 -9.75 -20.49
C LEU A 44 15.89 -8.90 -21.38
N ALA A 45 16.51 -9.49 -22.40
CA ALA A 45 17.38 -8.76 -23.32
C ALA A 45 16.60 -7.65 -24.07
N THR A 46 15.35 -7.94 -24.45
CA THR A 46 14.49 -6.96 -25.11
C THR A 46 14.11 -5.83 -24.13
N MET A 47 13.78 -6.14 -22.88
CA MET A 47 13.54 -5.12 -21.86
C MET A 47 14.75 -4.22 -21.68
N GLN A 48 15.92 -4.81 -21.44
CA GLN A 48 17.18 -4.08 -21.22
C GLN A 48 17.52 -3.12 -22.37
N LYS A 49 17.26 -3.53 -23.60
CA LYS A 49 17.48 -2.70 -24.81
C LYS A 49 16.58 -1.45 -24.83
N HIS A 50 15.40 -1.53 -24.22
CA HIS A 50 14.40 -0.45 -24.26
C HIS A 50 14.36 0.39 -22.98
N ILE A 51 15.24 0.13 -22.01
CA ILE A 51 15.40 0.97 -20.84
C ILE A 51 16.07 2.29 -21.25
N PRO A 52 15.47 3.46 -21.01
CA PRO A 52 16.06 4.74 -21.37
C PRO A 52 17.32 5.05 -20.58
N ALA A 53 18.22 5.85 -21.15
CA ALA A 53 19.42 6.30 -20.45
C ALA A 53 19.09 6.99 -19.14
N GLY A 54 19.79 6.62 -18.06
CA GLY A 54 19.58 7.14 -16.71
C GLY A 54 18.41 6.48 -15.95
N TRP A 55 17.80 5.44 -16.52
CA TRP A 55 16.81 4.59 -15.86
C TRP A 55 17.35 3.18 -15.72
N HIS A 56 16.81 2.40 -14.79
CA HIS A 56 17.07 0.97 -14.64
C HIS A 56 15.77 0.26 -14.27
N GLY A 57 15.68 -1.02 -14.60
CA GLY A 57 14.55 -1.84 -14.22
C GLY A 57 14.64 -2.31 -12.77
N CYS A 58 13.57 -2.15 -12.02
CA CYS A 58 13.54 -2.51 -10.60
C CYS A 58 13.69 -4.03 -10.37
N LEU A 59 13.14 -4.84 -11.27
CA LEU A 59 13.21 -6.30 -11.23
C LEU A 59 14.12 -6.89 -12.31
N SER A 60 14.12 -6.32 -13.51
CA SER A 60 14.92 -6.81 -14.64
C SER A 60 16.39 -6.41 -14.54
N GLN A 61 16.71 -5.38 -13.75
CA GLN A 61 18.07 -4.92 -13.46
C GLN A 61 18.20 -4.51 -11.99
N PRO A 62 17.99 -5.43 -11.03
CA PRO A 62 17.99 -5.07 -9.63
C PRO A 62 19.34 -4.47 -9.24
N ILE A 63 19.28 -3.38 -8.46
CA ILE A 63 20.48 -2.79 -7.88
C ILE A 63 20.92 -3.55 -6.63
N SER A 64 22.19 -3.45 -6.26
CA SER A 64 22.69 -3.99 -4.99
C SER A 64 22.03 -3.23 -3.83
N GLY A 65 21.30 -3.93 -2.98
CA GLY A 65 20.56 -3.35 -1.85
C GLY A 65 19.36 -4.19 -1.47
N ALA A 66 18.36 -3.57 -0.84
CA ALA A 66 17.10 -4.23 -0.57
C ALA A 66 16.30 -4.36 -1.87
N PRO A 67 16.06 -5.58 -2.38
CA PRO A 67 15.29 -5.75 -3.60
C PRO A 67 13.85 -5.34 -3.38
N ILE A 68 13.24 -4.78 -4.42
CA ILE A 68 11.78 -4.60 -4.45
C ILE A 68 11.12 -5.99 -4.46
N PHE A 69 10.04 -6.16 -3.68
CA PHE A 69 9.23 -7.34 -3.80
C PHE A 69 8.29 -7.18 -5.00
N GLY A 70 8.34 -8.12 -5.91
CA GLY A 70 7.51 -8.14 -7.12
C GLY A 70 7.93 -9.24 -8.06
N GLU A 71 7.13 -9.43 -9.10
CA GLU A 71 7.40 -10.39 -10.16
C GLU A 71 7.17 -9.71 -11.52
N LEU A 72 8.02 -10.07 -12.51
CA LEU A 72 7.87 -9.56 -13.88
C LEU A 72 6.61 -10.09 -14.55
N THR A 73 6.11 -11.24 -14.10
CA THR A 73 4.84 -11.82 -14.54
C THR A 73 3.70 -11.38 -13.63
N GLY A 74 2.52 -11.12 -14.21
CA GLY A 74 1.33 -10.77 -13.45
C GLY A 74 0.61 -11.99 -12.88
N ILE A 75 -0.26 -11.73 -11.91
CA ILE A 75 -1.22 -12.71 -11.37
C ILE A 75 -2.59 -12.42 -12.00
N SER A 76 -3.24 -13.44 -12.56
CA SER A 76 -4.57 -13.28 -13.14
C SER A 76 -5.61 -13.02 -12.05
N ASP A 77 -6.41 -11.98 -12.25
CA ASP A 77 -7.55 -11.62 -11.41
C ASP A 77 -8.76 -11.29 -12.30
N GLY A 78 -9.57 -12.29 -12.55
CA GLY A 78 -10.67 -12.20 -13.50
C GLY A 78 -10.19 -11.91 -14.93
N SER A 79 -10.60 -10.77 -15.49
CA SER A 79 -10.24 -10.33 -16.84
C SER A 79 -8.99 -9.45 -16.90
N VAL A 80 -8.32 -9.22 -15.78
CA VAL A 80 -7.14 -8.37 -15.68
C VAL A 80 -5.94 -9.13 -15.13
N MET A 81 -4.75 -8.62 -15.41
CA MET A 81 -3.51 -9.11 -14.81
C MET A 81 -2.99 -8.07 -13.81
N LEU A 82 -2.71 -8.52 -12.58
CA LEU A 82 -2.18 -7.69 -11.51
C LEU A 82 -0.68 -7.90 -11.36
N HIS A 83 0.08 -6.82 -11.45
CA HIS A 83 1.50 -6.77 -11.13
C HIS A 83 1.68 -5.99 -9.82
N GLN A 84 2.16 -6.65 -8.80
CA GLN A 84 2.30 -6.10 -7.46
C GLN A 84 3.76 -5.80 -7.18
N PHE A 85 4.04 -4.54 -6.81
CA PHE A 85 5.34 -4.07 -6.38
C PHE A 85 5.22 -3.54 -4.95
N GLY A 86 6.01 -4.06 -4.06
CA GLY A 86 5.91 -3.67 -2.65
C GLY A 86 7.14 -4.15 -1.92
N TYR A 87 7.23 -3.83 -0.88
CA TYR A 87 7.18 -3.36 0.47
C TYR A 87 8.31 -2.34 0.71
N TYR A 88 9.53 -2.68 0.21
CA TYR A 88 10.70 -1.81 0.15
C TYR A 88 11.04 -1.52 -1.30
N GLY A 89 11.68 -0.39 -1.55
CA GLY A 89 12.23 -0.07 -2.86
C GLY A 89 11.20 0.28 -3.94
N VAL A 90 9.91 0.45 -3.58
CA VAL A 90 8.92 0.93 -4.57
C VAL A 90 9.26 2.37 -4.93
N PRO A 91 9.59 2.67 -6.21
CA PRO A 91 10.02 4.01 -6.59
C PRO A 91 8.91 5.05 -6.45
N ASP A 92 9.27 6.26 -6.01
CA ASP A 92 8.35 7.39 -5.96
C ASP A 92 8.09 7.96 -7.36
N THR A 93 9.11 7.95 -8.23
CA THR A 93 9.00 8.35 -9.64
C THR A 93 9.37 7.18 -10.52
N TYR A 94 8.46 6.78 -11.40
CA TYR A 94 8.60 5.56 -12.17
C TYR A 94 8.10 5.71 -13.61
N LYS A 95 8.51 4.76 -14.45
CA LYS A 95 7.91 4.42 -15.74
C LYS A 95 7.50 2.96 -15.72
N ILE A 96 6.55 2.60 -16.56
CA ILE A 96 6.14 1.21 -16.79
C ILE A 96 6.76 0.77 -18.10
N LEU A 97 7.54 -0.31 -18.08
CA LEU A 97 8.05 -0.99 -19.27
C LEU A 97 7.41 -2.36 -19.37
N MET A 98 6.78 -2.65 -20.50
CA MET A 98 6.17 -3.94 -20.77
C MET A 98 6.65 -4.44 -22.11
N VAL A 99 7.05 -5.73 -22.16
CA VAL A 99 7.58 -6.39 -23.37
C VAL A 99 6.91 -7.74 -23.54
N THR A 100 6.41 -8.03 -24.73
CA THR A 100 5.77 -9.30 -25.06
C THR A 100 6.74 -10.26 -25.75
N GLN A 101 6.37 -11.53 -25.80
CA GLN A 101 7.15 -12.58 -26.45
C GLN A 101 7.28 -12.35 -27.98
N SER A 102 6.28 -11.75 -28.60
CA SER A 102 6.33 -11.33 -30.03
C SER A 102 7.26 -10.14 -30.28
N GLY A 103 7.75 -9.48 -29.20
CA GLY A 103 8.64 -8.35 -29.28
C GLY A 103 7.95 -6.99 -29.29
N GLU A 104 6.65 -6.93 -29.03
CA GLU A 104 5.96 -5.66 -28.86
C GLU A 104 6.38 -5.01 -27.53
N VAL A 105 6.64 -3.70 -27.58
CA VAL A 105 7.18 -2.95 -26.44
C VAL A 105 6.28 -1.76 -26.12
N PHE A 106 5.97 -1.58 -24.86
CA PHE A 106 5.32 -0.39 -24.33
C PHE A 106 6.21 0.26 -23.27
N LEU A 107 6.45 1.55 -23.41
CA LEU A 107 7.13 2.38 -22.43
C LEU A 107 6.24 3.57 -22.12
N SER A 108 5.88 3.72 -20.86
CA SER A 108 5.01 4.79 -20.41
C SER A 108 5.72 6.16 -20.29
N ASP A 109 4.94 7.21 -20.10
CA ASP A 109 5.44 8.45 -19.55
C ASP A 109 5.98 8.27 -18.12
N THR A 110 6.53 9.35 -17.57
CA THR A 110 7.00 9.36 -16.18
C THR A 110 5.86 9.72 -15.25
N TYR A 111 5.63 8.89 -14.24
CA TYR A 111 4.62 9.11 -13.20
C TYR A 111 5.29 9.29 -11.84
N THR A 112 4.62 10.04 -10.97
CA THR A 112 5.02 10.20 -9.58
C THR A 112 3.95 9.64 -8.67
N ARG A 113 4.37 8.83 -7.71
CA ARG A 113 3.50 8.22 -6.73
C ARG A 113 3.23 9.19 -5.58
N GLU A 114 1.97 9.59 -5.44
CA GLU A 114 1.52 10.54 -4.41
C GLU A 114 0.75 9.86 -3.26
N VAL A 115 0.45 8.57 -3.41
CA VAL A 115 -0.27 7.78 -2.41
C VAL A 115 0.58 6.61 -2.00
N LEU A 116 0.58 6.29 -0.70
CA LEU A 116 1.39 5.22 -0.14
C LEU A 116 1.07 3.87 -0.77
N GLN A 117 -0.22 3.56 -0.84
CA GLN A 117 -0.75 2.43 -1.59
C GLN A 117 -1.31 2.96 -2.90
N SER A 118 -0.56 2.83 -3.96
CA SER A 118 -0.86 3.38 -5.27
C SER A 118 -1.31 2.31 -6.22
N SER A 119 -2.13 2.68 -7.19
CA SER A 119 -2.49 1.85 -8.34
C SER A 119 -2.36 2.64 -9.63
N ALA A 120 -2.13 1.93 -10.73
CA ALA A 120 -2.24 2.45 -12.07
C ALA A 120 -2.83 1.36 -12.97
N THR A 121 -3.69 1.76 -13.91
CA THR A 121 -4.29 0.84 -14.88
C THR A 121 -3.67 1.10 -16.24
N LEU A 122 -2.99 0.09 -16.77
CA LEU A 122 -2.50 0.05 -18.15
C LEU A 122 -3.50 -0.69 -19.01
N ASN A 123 -4.11 -0.01 -19.97
CA ASN A 123 -4.88 -0.68 -21.00
C ASN A 123 -3.96 -1.04 -22.17
N TRP A 124 -3.70 -2.35 -22.35
CA TRP A 124 -2.78 -2.81 -23.37
C TRP A 124 -3.25 -2.52 -24.79
N SER A 125 -4.54 -2.63 -25.07
CA SER A 125 -5.09 -2.41 -26.42
C SER A 125 -4.96 -0.95 -26.88
N THR A 126 -5.13 0.00 -25.96
CA THR A 126 -5.05 1.45 -26.27
C THR A 126 -3.70 2.06 -25.94
N LYS A 127 -2.81 1.32 -25.26
CA LYS A 127 -1.51 1.80 -24.77
C LYS A 127 -1.62 3.03 -23.87
N THR A 128 -2.69 3.11 -23.09
CA THR A 128 -2.94 4.22 -22.19
C THR A 128 -2.77 3.79 -20.75
N VAL A 129 -2.25 4.69 -19.92
CA VAL A 129 -2.15 4.51 -18.47
C VAL A 129 -3.07 5.51 -17.79
N SER A 130 -3.90 5.04 -16.89
CA SER A 130 -4.72 5.86 -16.01
C SER A 130 -4.29 5.69 -14.56
N ILE A 131 -4.26 6.78 -13.81
CA ILE A 131 -3.94 6.80 -12.39
C ILE A 131 -5.13 7.40 -11.65
N PRO A 132 -5.66 6.71 -10.62
CA PRO A 132 -6.77 7.24 -9.84
C PRO A 132 -6.41 8.56 -9.17
N PRO A 133 -7.37 9.49 -9.02
CA PRO A 133 -7.14 10.74 -8.29
C PRO A 133 -6.61 10.46 -6.87
N THR A 134 -5.62 11.21 -6.44
CA THR A 134 -4.96 11.10 -5.12
C THR A 134 -5.98 11.12 -3.98
N SER A 135 -7.02 11.99 -4.07
CA SER A 135 -8.10 12.06 -3.09
C SER A 135 -8.90 10.77 -2.96
N THR A 136 -9.17 10.10 -4.09
CA THR A 136 -9.86 8.79 -4.11
C THR A 136 -9.01 7.73 -3.41
N GLY A 137 -7.73 7.65 -3.75
CA GLY A 137 -6.79 6.74 -3.10
C GLY A 137 -6.75 6.91 -1.58
N TYR A 138 -6.59 8.15 -1.07
CA TYR A 138 -6.59 8.42 0.37
C TYR A 138 -7.93 8.14 1.04
N THR A 139 -9.05 8.48 0.41
CA THR A 139 -10.37 8.20 0.97
C THR A 139 -10.61 6.70 1.11
N LEU A 140 -10.32 5.93 0.07
CA LEU A 140 -10.48 4.47 0.11
C LEU A 140 -9.54 3.83 1.12
N GLN A 141 -8.30 4.28 1.17
CA GLN A 141 -7.30 3.82 2.14
C GLN A 141 -7.73 4.10 3.58
N PHE A 142 -8.24 5.31 3.86
CA PHE A 142 -8.79 5.66 5.16
C PHE A 142 -9.98 4.78 5.53
N LEU A 143 -10.96 4.65 4.65
CA LEU A 143 -12.15 3.82 4.91
C LEU A 143 -11.80 2.35 5.11
N ALA A 144 -10.86 1.83 4.34
CA ALA A 144 -10.41 0.45 4.41
C ALA A 144 -9.73 0.09 5.74
N THR A 145 -9.10 1.05 6.41
CA THR A 145 -8.50 0.85 7.74
C THR A 145 -9.48 1.22 8.85
N PHE A 146 -10.21 2.31 8.70
CA PHE A 146 -11.10 2.87 9.71
C PHE A 146 -12.32 2.00 9.99
N LEU A 147 -13.00 1.49 8.94
CA LEU A 147 -14.22 0.69 9.15
C LEU A 147 -13.95 -0.64 9.88
N PRO A 148 -12.95 -1.46 9.53
CA PRO A 148 -12.60 -2.65 10.32
C PRO A 148 -12.19 -2.31 11.75
N THR A 149 -11.45 -1.23 11.97
CA THR A 149 -11.09 -0.76 13.32
C THR A 149 -12.35 -0.47 14.13
N LEU A 150 -13.30 0.30 13.61
CA LEU A 150 -14.55 0.58 14.30
C LEU A 150 -15.36 -0.68 14.61
N LEU A 151 -15.39 -1.66 13.72
CA LEU A 151 -16.10 -2.92 13.94
C LEU A 151 -15.47 -3.72 15.07
N VAL A 152 -14.17 -3.92 15.04
CA VAL A 152 -13.47 -4.72 16.06
C VAL A 152 -13.51 -4.04 17.42
N GLU A 153 -13.17 -2.76 17.48
CA GLU A 153 -13.17 -2.02 18.73
C GLU A 153 -14.58 -1.82 19.31
N GLY A 154 -15.58 -1.61 18.43
CA GLY A 154 -16.97 -1.52 18.84
C GLY A 154 -17.49 -2.84 19.43
N LEU A 155 -17.10 -3.99 18.83
CA LEU A 155 -17.39 -5.31 19.37
C LEU A 155 -16.72 -5.51 20.73
N LEU A 156 -15.46 -5.14 20.86
CA LEU A 156 -14.73 -5.21 22.13
C LEU A 156 -15.35 -4.27 23.18
N LEU A 157 -15.80 -3.08 22.79
CA LEU A 157 -16.53 -2.18 23.69
C LEU A 157 -17.76 -2.86 24.29
N ALA A 158 -18.48 -3.65 23.47
CA ALA A 158 -19.62 -4.45 23.91
C ALA A 158 -19.19 -5.60 24.85
N ILE A 159 -18.17 -6.36 24.49
CA ILE A 159 -17.63 -7.47 25.29
C ILE A 159 -17.17 -7.00 26.67
N PHE A 160 -16.52 -5.85 26.75
CA PHE A 160 -16.11 -5.25 28.01
C PHE A 160 -17.26 -4.61 28.82
N GLY A 161 -18.50 -4.67 28.28
CA GLY A 161 -19.68 -4.12 28.98
C GLY A 161 -19.65 -2.59 29.09
N LEU A 162 -18.99 -1.92 28.16
CA LEU A 162 -18.84 -0.46 28.14
C LEU A 162 -19.81 0.23 27.18
N CYS A 163 -20.75 -0.49 26.56
CA CYS A 163 -21.72 -0.01 25.56
C CYS A 163 -22.83 0.86 26.17
N THR A 164 -22.48 2.04 26.63
CA THR A 164 -23.48 3.10 26.94
C THR A 164 -23.52 4.10 25.77
N ARG A 165 -24.64 4.80 25.59
CA ARG A 165 -24.76 5.83 24.54
C ARG A 165 -23.63 6.84 24.58
N ARG A 166 -23.23 7.24 25.77
CA ARG A 166 -22.11 8.18 25.99
C ARG A 166 -20.77 7.55 25.55
N ASN A 167 -20.48 6.33 25.98
CA ASN A 167 -19.21 5.67 25.66
C ASN A 167 -19.11 5.36 24.19
N ILE A 168 -20.21 4.98 23.52
CA ILE A 168 -20.25 4.79 22.05
C ILE A 168 -19.91 6.10 21.34
N LEU A 169 -20.50 7.22 21.77
CA LEU A 169 -20.19 8.53 21.18
C LEU A 169 -18.71 8.90 21.36
N ILE A 170 -18.18 8.72 22.58
CA ILE A 170 -16.77 8.98 22.89
C ILE A 170 -15.87 8.09 22.01
N PHE A 171 -16.15 6.80 21.93
CA PHE A 171 -15.47 5.83 21.10
C PHE A 171 -15.42 6.29 19.64
N LEU A 172 -16.56 6.64 19.06
CA LEU A 172 -16.65 7.09 17.67
C LEU A 172 -15.86 8.39 17.42
N ILE A 173 -15.97 9.37 18.32
CA ILE A 173 -15.27 10.65 18.17
C ILE A 173 -13.76 10.46 18.34
N VAL A 174 -13.33 9.72 19.33
CA VAL A 174 -11.91 9.48 19.60
C VAL A 174 -11.27 8.77 18.40
N ASN A 175 -11.85 7.66 17.95
CA ASN A 175 -11.34 6.94 16.78
C ASN A 175 -11.33 7.80 15.50
N PHE A 176 -12.40 8.55 15.26
CA PHE A 176 -12.43 9.42 14.07
C PHE A 176 -11.31 10.46 14.08
N ILE A 177 -11.07 11.08 15.25
CA ILE A 177 -10.01 12.09 15.39
C ILE A 177 -8.63 11.45 15.28
N THR A 178 -8.36 10.39 16.03
CA THR A 178 -7.02 9.76 16.05
C THR A 178 -6.65 9.15 14.72
N GLN A 179 -7.54 8.36 14.12
CA GLN A 179 -7.32 7.74 12.80
C GLN A 179 -7.31 8.78 11.67
N GLY A 180 -8.17 9.80 11.76
CA GLY A 180 -8.17 10.91 10.80
C GLY A 180 -6.86 11.71 10.85
N CYS A 181 -6.37 12.06 12.03
CA CYS A 181 -5.08 12.73 12.20
C CYS A 181 -3.93 11.86 11.70
N LEU A 182 -3.95 10.55 11.97
CA LEU A 182 -2.94 9.61 11.49
C LEU A 182 -2.93 9.56 9.97
N ALA A 183 -4.09 9.39 9.34
CA ALA A 183 -4.22 9.35 7.88
C ALA A 183 -3.75 10.65 7.20
N LEU A 184 -4.14 11.81 7.76
CA LEU A 184 -3.70 13.12 7.27
C LEU A 184 -2.18 13.31 7.43
N PHE A 185 -1.63 12.94 8.58
CA PHE A 185 -0.19 13.05 8.82
C PHE A 185 0.62 12.23 7.80
N PHE A 186 0.27 10.97 7.60
CA PHE A 186 0.95 10.12 6.63
C PHE A 186 0.67 10.53 5.19
N GLY A 187 -0.56 10.93 4.86
CA GLY A 187 -0.91 11.42 3.54
C GLY A 187 -0.11 12.65 3.14
N ILE A 188 -0.07 13.67 4.01
CA ILE A 188 0.70 14.90 3.77
C ILE A 188 2.21 14.58 3.71
N SER A 189 2.70 13.69 4.57
CA SER A 189 4.11 13.31 4.57
C SER A 189 4.50 12.61 3.27
N ALA A 190 3.69 11.68 2.78
CA ALA A 190 3.93 10.97 1.53
C ALA A 190 3.94 11.90 0.31
N VAL A 191 3.00 12.86 0.25
CA VAL A 191 2.93 13.85 -0.84
C VAL A 191 4.13 14.81 -0.82
N ARG A 192 4.59 15.23 0.38
CA ARG A 192 5.66 16.24 0.49
C ARG A 192 7.06 15.68 0.43
N TYR A 193 7.27 14.51 0.98
CA TYR A 193 8.61 13.96 1.23
C TYR A 193 8.85 12.61 0.57
N GLY A 194 7.84 12.10 -0.16
CA GLY A 194 7.88 10.75 -0.71
C GLY A 194 7.74 9.68 0.38
N VAL A 195 7.80 8.43 -0.05
CA VAL A 195 7.66 7.27 0.84
C VAL A 195 9.04 6.73 1.16
N SER A 196 9.66 7.21 2.23
CA SER A 196 11.00 6.81 2.63
C SER A 196 11.05 5.43 3.28
N GLY A 197 12.22 4.78 3.24
CA GLY A 197 12.50 3.50 3.92
C GLY A 197 12.36 3.55 5.45
N GLY A 198 12.30 4.74 6.06
CA GLY A 198 12.03 4.93 7.49
C GLY A 198 10.55 4.87 7.88
N TYR A 199 9.67 4.85 6.89
CA TYR A 199 8.23 4.84 7.08
C TYR A 199 7.69 3.78 8.06
N PRO A 200 8.10 2.50 8.03
CA PRO A 200 7.58 1.49 8.96
C PRO A 200 7.86 1.81 10.42
N PHE A 201 9.02 2.40 10.73
CA PHE A 201 9.37 2.80 12.09
C PHE A 201 8.55 4.00 12.56
N LEU A 202 8.38 4.99 11.67
CA LEU A 202 7.55 6.16 11.96
C LEU A 202 6.08 5.75 12.17
N LEU A 203 5.58 4.81 11.37
CA LEU A 203 4.23 4.28 11.51
C LEU A 203 4.04 3.57 12.86
N LEU A 204 4.96 2.68 13.24
CA LEU A 204 4.91 2.00 14.53
C LEU A 204 4.90 3.00 15.68
N ALA A 205 5.77 4.00 15.64
CA ALA A 205 5.81 5.05 16.67
C ALA A 205 4.50 5.84 16.73
N ALA A 206 3.91 6.17 15.59
CA ALA A 206 2.65 6.90 15.51
C ALA A 206 1.46 6.06 16.02
N GLU A 207 1.41 4.76 15.71
CA GLU A 207 0.38 3.85 16.23
C GLU A 207 0.48 3.70 17.76
N LEU A 208 1.69 3.58 18.31
CA LEU A 208 1.88 3.56 19.75
C LEU A 208 1.42 4.88 20.42
N ALA A 209 1.68 6.01 19.77
CA ALA A 209 1.20 7.31 20.23
C ALA A 209 -0.34 7.40 20.17
N VAL A 210 -0.97 6.91 19.10
CA VAL A 210 -2.43 6.83 18.99
C VAL A 210 -3.01 5.98 20.11
N MET A 211 -2.50 4.77 20.32
CA MET A 211 -2.94 3.88 21.41
C MET A 211 -2.84 4.57 22.77
N PHE A 212 -1.76 5.28 23.02
CA PHE A 212 -1.58 6.01 24.29
C PHE A 212 -2.57 7.17 24.43
N ILE A 213 -2.79 7.95 23.37
CA ILE A 213 -3.76 9.05 23.35
C ILE A 213 -5.18 8.52 23.56
N GLU A 214 -5.57 7.48 22.85
CA GLU A 214 -6.88 6.85 23.01
C GLU A 214 -7.11 6.33 24.42
N TYR A 215 -6.12 5.65 24.99
CA TYR A 215 -6.16 5.23 26.39
C TYR A 215 -6.44 6.41 27.35
N LEU A 216 -5.71 7.52 27.20
CA LEU A 216 -5.90 8.70 28.05
C LEU A 216 -7.29 9.32 27.86
N LEU A 217 -7.77 9.42 26.62
CA LEU A 217 -9.08 9.97 26.30
C LEU A 217 -10.21 9.07 26.83
N TYR A 218 -10.11 7.76 26.65
CA TYR A 218 -11.08 6.81 27.18
C TYR A 218 -11.12 6.85 28.69
N LYS A 219 -9.97 6.83 29.35
CA LYS A 219 -9.89 6.96 30.83
C LYS A 219 -10.48 8.28 31.32
N ARG A 220 -10.32 9.37 30.59
CA ARG A 220 -10.81 10.70 30.99
C ARG A 220 -12.30 10.88 30.77
N PHE A 221 -12.86 10.34 29.70
CA PHE A 221 -14.21 10.68 29.26
C PHE A 221 -15.22 9.55 29.35
N MET A 222 -14.83 8.29 29.28
CA MET A 222 -15.72 7.15 29.43
C MET A 222 -16.21 7.09 30.89
N ARG A 223 -17.43 6.60 31.05
CA ARG A 223 -18.10 6.39 32.35
C ARG A 223 -18.70 4.98 32.38
N SER A 224 -19.15 4.56 33.55
CA SER A 224 -19.79 3.25 33.73
C SER A 224 -18.84 2.05 33.66
N GLY A 225 -17.54 2.27 33.81
CA GLY A 225 -16.51 1.24 33.92
C GLY A 225 -15.51 1.56 35.01
N SER A 226 -14.90 0.55 35.61
CA SER A 226 -13.74 0.75 36.46
C SER A 226 -12.50 1.10 35.64
N ASP A 227 -11.57 1.89 36.21
CA ASP A 227 -10.31 2.23 35.53
C ASP A 227 -9.56 1.02 34.91
N PRO A 228 -9.43 -0.12 35.64
CA PRO A 228 -8.79 -1.32 35.06
C PRO A 228 -9.53 -1.87 33.85
N ARG A 229 -10.88 -1.82 33.86
CA ARG A 229 -11.68 -2.31 32.69
C ARG A 229 -11.51 -1.43 31.46
N ILE A 230 -11.52 -0.10 31.62
CA ILE A 230 -11.29 0.85 30.53
C ILE A 230 -9.86 0.69 29.98
N THR A 231 -8.88 0.54 30.86
CA THR A 231 -7.49 0.29 30.51
C THR A 231 -7.35 -1.02 29.69
N ALA A 232 -7.94 -2.11 30.20
CA ALA A 232 -7.91 -3.40 29.51
C ALA A 232 -8.58 -3.32 28.12
N TYR A 233 -9.73 -2.63 28.04
CA TYR A 233 -10.40 -2.37 26.77
C TYR A 233 -9.48 -1.65 25.79
N ALA A 234 -8.92 -0.50 26.17
CA ALA A 234 -8.09 0.32 25.29
C ALA A 234 -6.87 -0.46 24.74
N ILE A 235 -6.18 -1.20 25.61
CA ILE A 235 -5.02 -2.01 25.19
C ILE A 235 -5.45 -3.16 24.28
N THR A 236 -6.49 -3.90 24.66
CA THR A 236 -6.96 -5.06 23.87
C THR A 236 -7.48 -4.62 22.52
N ALA A 237 -8.28 -3.54 22.47
CA ALA A 237 -8.86 -3.02 21.22
C ALA A 237 -7.77 -2.64 20.24
N ASN A 238 -6.84 -1.79 20.62
CA ASN A 238 -5.74 -1.35 19.77
C ASN A 238 -4.81 -2.51 19.35
N THR A 239 -4.54 -3.46 20.25
CA THR A 239 -3.73 -4.65 19.90
C THR A 239 -4.44 -5.51 18.86
N CYS A 240 -5.73 -5.78 19.05
CA CYS A 240 -6.51 -6.59 18.10
C CYS A 240 -6.59 -5.92 16.72
N THR A 241 -6.81 -4.61 16.65
CA THR A 241 -6.88 -3.88 15.38
C THR A 241 -5.52 -3.80 14.69
N ALA A 242 -4.43 -3.67 15.44
CA ALA A 242 -3.07 -3.73 14.89
C ALA A 242 -2.77 -5.11 14.26
N ILE A 243 -3.13 -6.20 14.95
CA ILE A 243 -2.96 -7.57 14.42
C ILE A 243 -3.84 -7.79 13.18
N LEU A 244 -5.11 -7.38 13.26
CA LEU A 244 -6.04 -7.49 12.13
C LEU A 244 -5.53 -6.71 10.92
N GLY A 245 -5.11 -5.48 11.11
CA GLY A 245 -4.55 -4.63 10.05
C GLY A 245 -3.35 -5.28 9.36
N PHE A 246 -2.51 -5.99 10.15
CA PHE A 246 -1.39 -6.74 9.57
C PHE A 246 -1.85 -7.89 8.67
N ILE A 247 -2.86 -8.65 9.09
CA ILE A 247 -3.35 -9.82 8.37
C ILE A 247 -4.17 -9.41 7.13
N THR A 248 -4.95 -8.33 7.24
CA THR A 248 -5.91 -7.94 6.19
C THR A 248 -5.36 -6.92 5.20
N ALA A 249 -4.16 -6.37 5.41
CA ALA A 249 -3.61 -5.30 4.57
C ALA A 249 -3.56 -5.68 3.08
N GLU A 250 -3.07 -6.88 2.76
CA GLU A 250 -2.91 -7.32 1.38
C GLU A 250 -4.26 -7.66 0.70
N PRO A 251 -5.13 -8.53 1.25
CA PRO A 251 -6.41 -8.83 0.60
C PRO A 251 -7.32 -7.61 0.48
N LEU A 252 -7.30 -6.71 1.46
CA LEU A 252 -8.07 -5.50 1.42
C LEU A 252 -7.59 -4.55 0.32
N TRP A 253 -6.28 -4.46 0.14
CA TRP A 253 -5.69 -3.64 -0.92
C TRP A 253 -6.01 -4.19 -2.31
N ARG A 254 -5.93 -5.50 -2.51
CA ARG A 254 -6.35 -6.13 -3.77
C ARG A 254 -7.81 -5.82 -4.10
N PHE A 255 -8.68 -5.89 -3.08
CA PHE A 255 -10.09 -5.51 -3.25
C PHE A 255 -10.25 -4.04 -3.65
N ILE A 256 -9.54 -3.10 -2.99
CA ILE A 256 -9.60 -1.68 -3.34
C ILE A 256 -9.14 -1.45 -4.79
N VAL A 257 -8.05 -2.06 -5.21
CA VAL A 257 -7.54 -1.94 -6.58
C VAL A 257 -8.52 -2.53 -7.60
N SER A 258 -9.27 -3.56 -7.24
CA SER A 258 -10.27 -4.15 -8.16
C SER A 258 -11.46 -3.23 -8.44
N ILE A 259 -11.69 -2.22 -7.61
CA ILE A 259 -12.77 -1.22 -7.76
C ILE A 259 -12.28 0.16 -8.21
N LEU A 260 -10.96 0.39 -8.25
CA LEU A 260 -10.32 1.60 -8.79
C LEU A 260 -10.06 1.47 -10.28
#